data_e5cedbe141217c72ffd459cbcfbee813
#
_entry.id   e5cedbe141217c72ffd459cbcfbee813
#
_cell.length_a   1.000
_cell.length_b   1.000
_cell.length_c   1.000
_cell.angle_alpha   90.00
_cell.angle_beta   90.00
_cell.angle_gamma   90.00
#
_symmetry.space_group_name_H-M   'P 1'
#
loop_
_entity.id
_entity.type
_entity.pdbx_description
1 polymer ?
#
loop_
_entity_poly.entity_id
_entity_poly.type
_entity_poly.pdbx_seq_one_letter_code
_entity_poly.pdbx_strand_id
1 'polypeptide(L)'
;DHLDFQIKPGMVYGFLGPNGAGKSTTMNIMTGCMGATQGEVLINGYDILKEPEKAKRYIGYLPEHPPLYMDMTVREYLDFAAELKGIRKSQRREAVDEAEKMVKVQDVEHRLIRNLSKGYRQRVGLAQAILGFPDMIILDEPSVGLDPKQIIEMRDLIRKLAENHTVILSSHILTEIREVCDYILIISKGKLVAQDTLENLEKMIGFHDVIELETSASEEEIHRILGRIPGVCAMQMRVKGEKCTYVQVKVTGDKSSQNNRKVREEIFCEFAKEKKTLYSLSAPETSLEEAFMKLTQNDNIERNMQIEESLVKDRQVKDGRVKESRPGEKQIGVETRKCEMNTEGGKEDEGGL
;
A
#
# COMPACT_ATOMS: atom_id res chain seq x y z
N ASP A 1 1.54 6.41 -14.96
CA ASP A 1 1.56 5.92 -16.33
C ASP A 1 0.73 4.63 -16.40
N HIS A 2 -0.46 4.64 -17.06
CA HIS A 2 -1.36 3.48 -17.22
C HIS A 2 -1.73 2.80 -15.89
N LEU A 3 -2.09 3.58 -14.86
CA LEU A 3 -2.58 3.03 -13.60
C LEU A 3 -4.02 2.54 -13.79
N ASP A 4 -4.26 1.29 -13.44
CA ASP A 4 -5.58 0.67 -13.44
C ASP A 4 -5.77 -0.12 -12.13
N PHE A 5 -6.71 0.32 -11.29
CA PHE A 5 -7.00 -0.32 -10.02
C PHE A 5 -8.41 0.03 -9.53
N GLN A 6 -8.92 -0.79 -8.65
CA GLN A 6 -10.22 -0.61 -8.03
C GLN A 6 -10.12 -0.64 -6.50
N ILE A 7 -10.77 0.31 -5.84
CA ILE A 7 -10.89 0.38 -4.39
C ILE A 7 -12.26 -0.14 -3.95
N LYS A 8 -12.26 -1.14 -3.07
CA LYS A 8 -13.49 -1.70 -2.49
C LYS A 8 -13.81 -1.01 -1.16
N PRO A 9 -15.10 -0.85 -0.81
CA PRO A 9 -15.49 -0.23 0.45
C PRO A 9 -15.03 -1.01 1.69
N GLY A 10 -14.78 -0.27 2.79
CA GLY A 10 -14.56 -0.87 4.11
C GLY A 10 -13.19 -1.49 4.33
N MET A 11 -12.18 -1.10 3.56
CA MET A 11 -10.79 -1.55 3.69
C MET A 11 -9.84 -0.36 3.80
N VAL A 12 -8.65 -0.62 4.34
CA VAL A 12 -7.53 0.32 4.33
C VAL A 12 -6.56 -0.04 3.21
N TYR A 13 -6.41 0.87 2.26
CA TYR A 13 -5.49 0.74 1.13
C TYR A 13 -4.23 1.55 1.34
N GLY A 14 -3.08 0.91 1.16
CA GLY A 14 -1.78 1.55 1.24
C GLY A 14 -1.15 1.76 -0.15
N PHE A 15 -0.87 3.02 -0.51
CA PHE A 15 -0.02 3.34 -1.66
C PHE A 15 1.43 3.38 -1.22
N LEU A 16 2.18 2.35 -1.53
CA LEU A 16 3.59 2.21 -1.19
C LEU A 16 4.46 2.56 -2.40
N GLY A 17 5.50 3.36 -2.20
CA GLY A 17 6.47 3.68 -3.24
C GLY A 17 7.54 4.64 -2.76
N PRO A 18 8.73 4.67 -3.39
CA PRO A 18 9.76 5.64 -3.08
C PRO A 18 9.30 7.07 -3.36
N ASN A 19 10.06 8.04 -2.86
CA ASN A 19 9.81 9.44 -3.20
C ASN A 19 9.94 9.63 -4.71
N GLY A 20 9.00 10.39 -5.29
CA GLY A 20 8.92 10.59 -6.75
C GLY A 20 8.28 9.42 -7.53
N ALA A 21 7.80 8.36 -6.87
CA ALA A 21 7.14 7.23 -7.55
C ALA A 21 5.79 7.59 -8.21
N GLY A 22 5.17 8.72 -7.82
CA GLY A 22 3.87 9.15 -8.33
C GLY A 22 2.71 9.03 -7.34
N LYS A 23 2.95 8.69 -6.06
CA LYS A 23 1.90 8.54 -5.03
C LYS A 23 1.02 9.79 -4.89
N SER A 24 1.62 10.93 -4.53
CA SER A 24 0.88 12.20 -4.32
C SER A 24 0.25 12.70 -5.63
N THR A 25 0.89 12.48 -6.78
CA THR A 25 0.28 12.78 -8.09
C THR A 25 -0.99 11.97 -8.30
N THR A 26 -0.97 10.66 -8.01
CA THR A 26 -2.14 9.79 -8.12
C THR A 26 -3.25 10.27 -7.17
N MET A 27 -2.91 10.60 -5.92
CA MET A 27 -3.88 11.12 -4.95
C MET A 27 -4.48 12.46 -5.37
N ASN A 28 -3.66 13.37 -5.92
CA ASN A 28 -4.14 14.63 -6.46
C ASN A 28 -5.10 14.45 -7.64
N ILE A 29 -4.87 13.44 -8.47
CA ILE A 29 -5.80 13.08 -9.57
C ILE A 29 -7.09 12.49 -8.99
N MET A 30 -7.01 11.57 -8.05
CA MET A 30 -8.17 10.95 -7.41
C MET A 30 -9.06 11.96 -6.67
N THR A 31 -8.46 13.01 -6.10
CA THR A 31 -9.19 14.08 -5.38
C THR A 31 -9.64 15.22 -6.29
N GLY A 32 -9.29 15.17 -7.58
CA GLY A 32 -9.62 16.22 -8.54
C GLY A 32 -8.88 17.54 -8.29
N CYS A 33 -7.74 17.48 -7.59
CA CYS A 33 -6.82 18.61 -7.47
C CYS A 33 -5.95 18.79 -8.74
N MET A 34 -5.81 17.69 -9.52
CA MET A 34 -5.10 17.63 -10.79
C MET A 34 -5.89 16.80 -11.79
N GLY A 35 -5.91 17.22 -13.05
CA GLY A 35 -6.50 16.41 -14.13
C GLY A 35 -5.54 15.33 -14.61
N ALA A 36 -6.07 14.14 -14.91
CA ALA A 36 -5.32 13.12 -15.61
C ALA A 36 -5.11 13.54 -17.09
N THR A 37 -3.96 13.23 -17.68
CA THR A 37 -3.71 13.47 -19.11
C THR A 37 -4.62 12.61 -19.98
N GLN A 38 -4.88 11.36 -19.54
CA GLN A 38 -5.78 10.40 -20.19
C GLN A 38 -6.38 9.49 -19.12
N GLY A 39 -7.50 8.85 -19.46
CA GLY A 39 -8.24 7.98 -18.54
C GLY A 39 -9.30 8.75 -17.73
N GLU A 40 -9.92 8.04 -16.81
CA GLU A 40 -10.98 8.57 -15.95
C GLU A 40 -10.81 8.07 -14.52
N VAL A 41 -11.32 8.83 -13.56
CA VAL A 41 -11.42 8.45 -12.16
C VAL A 41 -12.87 8.53 -11.73
N LEU A 42 -13.43 7.40 -11.34
CA LEU A 42 -14.82 7.31 -10.88
C LEU A 42 -14.86 7.15 -9.36
N ILE A 43 -15.58 8.03 -8.70
CA ILE A 43 -15.86 8.00 -7.27
C ILE A 43 -17.35 7.77 -7.07
N ASN A 44 -17.71 6.63 -6.55
CA ASN A 44 -19.11 6.23 -6.39
C ASN A 44 -19.92 6.39 -7.70
N GLY A 45 -19.28 6.07 -8.85
CA GLY A 45 -19.87 6.18 -10.18
C GLY A 45 -19.82 7.58 -10.81
N TYR A 46 -19.32 8.61 -10.09
CA TYR A 46 -19.17 9.97 -10.61
C TYR A 46 -17.74 10.23 -11.07
N ASP A 47 -17.58 10.69 -12.32
CA ASP A 47 -16.29 11.10 -12.85
C ASP A 47 -15.81 12.37 -12.14
N ILE A 48 -14.63 12.31 -11.53
CA ILE A 48 -14.07 13.40 -10.72
C ILE A 48 -13.84 14.70 -11.52
N LEU A 49 -13.65 14.60 -12.84
CA LEU A 49 -13.44 15.75 -13.71
C LEU A 49 -14.73 16.27 -14.32
N LYS A 50 -15.68 15.39 -14.67
CA LYS A 50 -16.95 15.78 -15.30
C LYS A 50 -18.01 16.20 -14.27
N GLU A 51 -18.02 15.54 -13.10
CA GLU A 51 -18.99 15.79 -12.03
C GLU A 51 -18.31 16.02 -10.66
N PRO A 52 -17.35 16.98 -10.56
CA PRO A 52 -16.50 17.15 -9.39
C PRO A 52 -17.27 17.43 -8.10
N GLU A 53 -18.36 18.20 -8.16
CA GLU A 53 -19.16 18.51 -6.98
C GLU A 53 -19.85 17.28 -6.38
N LYS A 54 -20.28 16.33 -7.24
CA LYS A 54 -20.87 15.08 -6.78
C LYS A 54 -19.83 14.13 -6.24
N ALA A 55 -18.76 13.93 -7.00
CA ALA A 55 -17.67 13.03 -6.61
C ALA A 55 -16.99 13.47 -5.29
N LYS A 56 -16.67 14.76 -5.14
CA LYS A 56 -15.98 15.30 -3.94
C LYS A 56 -16.79 15.20 -2.65
N ARG A 57 -18.11 15.03 -2.72
CA ARG A 57 -18.94 14.79 -1.51
C ARG A 57 -18.60 13.47 -0.82
N TYR A 58 -18.10 12.50 -1.56
CA TYR A 58 -17.72 11.19 -1.05
C TYR A 58 -16.28 11.13 -0.57
N ILE A 59 -15.50 12.21 -0.74
CA ILE A 59 -14.07 12.24 -0.43
C ILE A 59 -13.77 13.18 0.73
N GLY A 60 -13.00 12.67 1.72
CA GLY A 60 -12.22 13.48 2.63
C GLY A 60 -10.77 13.42 2.22
N TYR A 61 -10.07 14.55 2.15
CA TYR A 61 -8.66 14.59 1.74
C TYR A 61 -7.79 15.33 2.75
N LEU A 62 -6.73 14.66 3.16
CA LEU A 62 -5.63 15.22 3.95
C LEU A 62 -4.37 15.19 3.10
N PRO A 63 -3.92 16.32 2.54
CA PRO A 63 -2.64 16.40 1.87
C PRO A 63 -1.47 16.33 2.86
N GLU A 64 -0.26 15.99 2.40
CA GLU A 64 0.97 15.94 3.21
C GLU A 64 1.17 17.22 4.05
N HIS A 65 0.88 18.39 3.44
CA HIS A 65 0.90 19.70 4.08
C HIS A 65 -0.51 20.28 4.09
N PRO A 66 -1.29 20.11 5.19
CA PRO A 66 -2.64 20.64 5.26
C PRO A 66 -2.67 22.16 5.12
N PRO A 67 -3.49 22.71 4.21
CA PRO A 67 -3.60 24.15 3.99
C PRO A 67 -4.45 24.82 5.07
N LEU A 68 -3.91 24.88 6.29
CA LEU A 68 -4.61 25.44 7.45
C LEU A 68 -4.51 26.96 7.53
N TYR A 69 -5.59 27.61 7.96
CA TYR A 69 -5.58 29.04 8.24
C TYR A 69 -4.97 29.31 9.62
N MET A 70 -3.70 29.72 9.63
CA MET A 70 -2.87 29.80 10.83
C MET A 70 -3.36 30.84 11.86
N ASP A 71 -4.11 31.85 11.42
CA ASP A 71 -4.65 32.92 12.28
C ASP A 71 -6.06 32.63 12.83
N MET A 72 -6.62 31.47 12.47
CA MET A 72 -7.87 30.98 13.07
C MET A 72 -7.58 30.07 14.25
N THR A 73 -8.51 29.99 15.19
CA THR A 73 -8.57 28.89 16.18
C THR A 73 -8.98 27.59 15.47
N VAL A 74 -8.74 26.45 16.11
CA VAL A 74 -9.16 25.14 15.58
C VAL A 74 -10.67 25.14 15.33
N ARG A 75 -11.46 25.62 16.28
CA ARG A 75 -12.92 25.69 16.18
C ARG A 75 -13.38 26.54 15.00
N GLU A 76 -12.88 27.77 14.90
CA GLU A 76 -13.22 28.69 13.80
C GLU A 76 -12.90 28.08 12.45
N TYR A 77 -11.75 27.43 12.32
CA TYR A 77 -11.33 26.77 11.09
C TYR A 77 -12.24 25.59 10.72
N LEU A 78 -12.59 24.75 11.69
CA LEU A 78 -13.47 23.59 11.43
C LEU A 78 -14.90 24.03 11.12
N ASP A 79 -15.43 25.06 11.80
CA ASP A 79 -16.74 25.66 11.46
C ASP A 79 -16.76 26.21 10.03
N PHE A 80 -15.69 26.92 9.64
CA PHE A 80 -15.52 27.41 8.27
C PHE A 80 -15.42 26.25 7.25
N ALA A 81 -14.64 25.24 7.55
CA ALA A 81 -14.52 24.05 6.67
C ALA A 81 -15.86 23.30 6.53
N ALA A 82 -16.62 23.19 7.63
CA ALA A 82 -17.96 22.61 7.62
C ALA A 82 -18.93 23.41 6.74
N GLU A 83 -18.82 24.74 6.74
CA GLU A 83 -19.58 25.62 5.86
C GLU A 83 -19.25 25.39 4.39
N LEU A 84 -17.97 25.35 4.04
CA LEU A 84 -17.50 25.08 2.68
C LEU A 84 -17.94 23.71 2.16
N LYS A 85 -18.04 22.70 3.04
CA LYS A 85 -18.56 21.37 2.71
C LYS A 85 -20.10 21.35 2.58
N GLY A 86 -20.78 22.48 2.79
CA GLY A 86 -22.24 22.59 2.66
C GLY A 86 -23.02 21.97 3.83
N ILE A 87 -22.40 21.75 4.98
CA ILE A 87 -23.08 21.27 6.18
C ILE A 87 -24.04 22.36 6.68
N ARG A 88 -25.32 21.99 6.88
CA ARG A 88 -26.34 22.94 7.32
C ARG A 88 -25.96 23.58 8.67
N LYS A 89 -26.20 24.87 8.80
CA LYS A 89 -25.84 25.65 10.02
C LYS A 89 -26.31 24.99 11.33
N SER A 90 -27.50 24.38 11.33
CA SER A 90 -28.03 23.66 12.48
C SER A 90 -27.29 22.39 12.87
N GLN A 91 -26.54 21.79 11.94
CA GLN A 91 -25.80 20.54 12.13
C GLN A 91 -24.28 20.76 12.26
N ARG A 92 -23.77 21.98 11.95
CA ARG A 92 -22.32 22.25 11.93
C ARG A 92 -21.68 22.02 13.29
N ARG A 93 -22.31 22.53 14.35
CA ARG A 93 -21.76 22.39 15.72
C ARG A 93 -21.55 20.94 16.08
N GLU A 94 -22.56 20.10 15.87
CA GLU A 94 -22.51 18.67 16.17
C GLU A 94 -21.43 17.97 15.33
N ALA A 95 -21.42 18.25 14.01
CA ALA A 95 -20.42 17.65 13.10
C ALA A 95 -18.97 18.04 13.47
N VAL A 96 -18.74 19.29 13.90
CA VAL A 96 -17.42 19.75 14.33
C VAL A 96 -17.04 19.14 15.68
N ASP A 97 -17.96 19.11 16.67
CA ASP A 97 -17.74 18.48 17.97
C ASP A 97 -17.36 17.00 17.81
N GLU A 98 -18.02 16.29 16.90
CA GLU A 98 -17.75 14.89 16.61
C GLU A 98 -16.40 14.70 15.92
N ALA A 99 -16.08 15.53 14.93
CA ALA A 99 -14.78 15.50 14.25
C ALA A 99 -13.63 15.79 15.25
N GLU A 100 -13.75 16.84 16.07
CA GLU A 100 -12.76 17.18 17.11
C GLU A 100 -12.54 16.04 18.10
N LYS A 101 -13.63 15.39 18.51
CA LYS A 101 -13.58 14.23 19.42
C LYS A 101 -12.88 13.05 18.78
N MET A 102 -13.19 12.76 17.52
CA MET A 102 -12.63 11.63 16.79
C MET A 102 -11.11 11.75 16.64
N VAL A 103 -10.62 12.94 16.28
CA VAL A 103 -9.18 13.17 16.10
C VAL A 103 -8.47 13.64 17.39
N LYS A 104 -9.18 13.77 18.52
CA LYS A 104 -8.65 14.17 19.83
C LYS A 104 -7.96 15.54 19.81
N VAL A 105 -8.68 16.57 19.38
CA VAL A 105 -8.19 17.98 19.38
C VAL A 105 -9.05 18.93 20.23
N GLN A 106 -10.02 18.42 20.98
CA GLN A 106 -10.92 19.20 21.82
C GLN A 106 -10.19 20.07 22.86
N ASP A 107 -9.07 19.58 23.41
CA ASP A 107 -8.23 20.29 24.40
C ASP A 107 -7.56 21.55 23.83
N VAL A 108 -7.53 21.70 22.51
CA VAL A 108 -6.90 22.83 21.81
C VAL A 108 -7.87 23.58 20.90
N GLU A 109 -9.19 23.33 20.98
CA GLU A 109 -10.20 23.91 20.06
C GLU A 109 -10.18 25.45 20.02
N HIS A 110 -9.83 26.11 21.13
CA HIS A 110 -9.74 27.58 21.23
C HIS A 110 -8.33 28.13 21.00
N ARG A 111 -7.34 27.28 20.70
CA ARG A 111 -5.99 27.73 20.38
C ARG A 111 -5.85 28.10 18.91
N LEU A 112 -5.06 29.13 18.63
CA LEU A 112 -4.68 29.48 17.27
C LEU A 112 -3.86 28.34 16.64
N ILE A 113 -4.17 27.99 15.40
CA ILE A 113 -3.54 26.89 14.68
C ILE A 113 -2.02 27.10 14.56
N ARG A 114 -1.54 28.34 14.40
CA ARG A 114 -0.11 28.64 14.37
C ARG A 114 0.64 28.24 15.64
N ASN A 115 -0.03 28.16 16.78
CA ASN A 115 0.56 27.82 18.07
C ASN A 115 0.52 26.31 18.36
N LEU A 116 0.03 25.49 17.42
CA LEU A 116 -0.05 24.04 17.55
C LEU A 116 1.25 23.36 17.08
N SER A 117 1.57 22.22 17.69
CA SER A 117 2.61 21.34 17.17
C SER A 117 2.24 20.79 15.79
N LYS A 118 3.21 20.24 15.06
CA LYS A 118 2.95 19.60 13.75
C LYS A 118 1.90 18.49 13.86
N GLY A 119 1.97 17.64 14.89
CA GLY A 119 1.02 16.56 15.11
C GLY A 119 -0.41 17.05 15.35
N TYR A 120 -0.59 18.11 16.14
CA TYR A 120 -1.90 18.72 16.30
C TYR A 120 -2.42 19.34 14.99
N ARG A 121 -1.56 20.01 14.20
CA ARG A 121 -1.97 20.54 12.89
C ARG A 121 -2.39 19.42 11.93
N GLN A 122 -1.69 18.31 11.95
CA GLN A 122 -2.06 17.13 11.15
C GLN A 122 -3.43 16.58 11.56
N ARG A 123 -3.70 16.50 12.87
CA ARG A 123 -5.02 16.10 13.38
C ARG A 123 -6.13 17.08 13.02
N VAL A 124 -5.87 18.39 13.04
CA VAL A 124 -6.83 19.42 12.58
C VAL A 124 -7.12 19.25 11.10
N GLY A 125 -6.11 19.00 10.25
CA GLY A 125 -6.30 18.67 8.85
C GLY A 125 -7.12 17.39 8.65
N LEU A 126 -6.89 16.37 9.48
CA LEU A 126 -7.68 15.16 9.47
C LEU A 126 -9.14 15.41 9.92
N ALA A 127 -9.36 16.25 10.96
CA ALA A 127 -10.71 16.66 11.34
C ALA A 127 -11.45 17.30 10.17
N GLN A 128 -10.80 18.21 9.44
CA GLN A 128 -11.36 18.81 8.21
C GLN A 128 -11.70 17.74 7.16
N ALA A 129 -10.83 16.74 6.97
CA ALA A 129 -11.06 15.68 5.99
C ALA A 129 -12.32 14.88 6.30
N ILE A 130 -12.55 14.51 7.58
CA ILE A 130 -13.68 13.68 8.02
C ILE A 130 -14.99 14.44 8.22
N LEU A 131 -14.99 15.78 8.20
CA LEU A 131 -16.23 16.57 8.26
C LEU A 131 -17.22 16.14 7.19
N GLY A 132 -18.47 15.92 7.58
CA GLY A 132 -19.54 15.47 6.70
C GLY A 132 -19.55 13.96 6.44
N PHE A 133 -18.73 13.19 7.14
CA PHE A 133 -18.67 11.72 7.11
C PHE A 133 -18.57 11.16 5.68
N PRO A 134 -17.48 11.48 4.94
CA PRO A 134 -17.30 11.00 3.57
C PRO A 134 -17.10 9.48 3.56
N ASP A 135 -17.60 8.83 2.52
CA ASP A 135 -17.44 7.37 2.36
C ASP A 135 -15.96 6.94 2.22
N MET A 136 -15.12 7.85 1.69
CA MET A 136 -13.71 7.62 1.44
C MET A 136 -12.84 8.72 2.04
N ILE A 137 -11.75 8.34 2.69
CA ILE A 137 -10.75 9.25 3.25
C ILE A 137 -9.41 8.98 2.58
N ILE A 138 -8.83 9.99 1.96
CA ILE A 138 -7.51 9.93 1.30
C ILE A 138 -6.51 10.71 2.15
N LEU A 139 -5.41 10.06 2.53
CA LEU A 139 -4.38 10.58 3.41
C LEU A 139 -3.03 10.53 2.70
N ASP A 140 -2.44 11.67 2.38
CA ASP A 140 -1.14 11.73 1.74
C ASP A 140 -0.03 11.90 2.78
N GLU A 141 0.78 10.86 2.99
CA GLU A 141 1.89 10.80 3.94
C GLU A 141 1.50 11.30 5.36
N PRO A 142 0.44 10.76 6.00
CA PRO A 142 -0.14 11.33 7.22
C PRO A 142 0.78 11.34 8.43
N SER A 143 1.84 10.52 8.44
CA SER A 143 2.80 10.34 9.54
C SER A 143 4.08 11.16 9.38
N VAL A 144 4.27 11.84 8.23
CA VAL A 144 5.53 12.55 7.93
C VAL A 144 5.85 13.63 8.96
N GLY A 145 7.02 13.46 9.59
CA GLY A 145 7.56 14.42 10.58
C GLY A 145 6.83 14.46 11.90
N LEU A 146 6.11 13.39 12.23
CA LEU A 146 5.61 13.10 13.56
C LEU A 146 6.67 12.36 14.38
N ASP A 147 6.62 12.50 15.70
CA ASP A 147 7.43 11.68 16.60
C ASP A 147 6.87 10.24 16.72
N PRO A 148 7.66 9.27 17.22
CA PRO A 148 7.22 7.87 17.30
C PRO A 148 5.91 7.64 18.04
N LYS A 149 5.65 8.41 19.11
CA LYS A 149 4.40 8.32 19.86
C LYS A 149 3.21 8.81 19.02
N GLN A 150 3.38 9.94 18.35
CA GLN A 150 2.35 10.52 17.48
C GLN A 150 2.06 9.61 16.27
N ILE A 151 3.06 8.90 15.74
CA ILE A 151 2.88 7.90 14.68
C ILE A 151 1.95 6.78 15.14
N ILE A 152 2.18 6.22 16.34
CA ILE A 152 1.31 5.18 16.90
C ILE A 152 -0.12 5.71 17.07
N GLU A 153 -0.27 6.89 17.64
CA GLU A 153 -1.58 7.52 17.84
C GLU A 153 -2.31 7.80 16.50
N MET A 154 -1.57 8.17 15.45
CA MET A 154 -2.13 8.38 14.11
C MET A 154 -2.59 7.05 13.49
N ARG A 155 -1.83 5.98 13.65
CA ARG A 155 -2.22 4.64 13.18
C ARG A 155 -3.52 4.14 13.84
N ASP A 156 -3.61 4.28 15.17
CA ASP A 156 -4.83 3.92 15.90
C ASP A 156 -6.04 4.72 15.41
N LEU A 157 -5.82 6.00 15.11
CA LEU A 157 -6.85 6.88 14.58
C LEU A 157 -7.29 6.42 13.18
N ILE A 158 -6.35 6.10 12.30
CA ILE A 158 -6.66 5.59 10.94
C ILE A 158 -7.44 4.28 11.02
N ARG A 159 -7.04 3.33 11.88
CA ARG A 159 -7.79 2.09 12.09
C ARG A 159 -9.22 2.33 12.55
N LYS A 160 -9.40 3.26 13.50
CA LYS A 160 -10.73 3.64 13.97
C LYS A 160 -11.60 4.26 12.87
N LEU A 161 -11.01 5.10 12.01
CA LEU A 161 -11.71 5.65 10.85
C LEU A 161 -12.14 4.57 9.86
N ALA A 162 -11.32 3.54 9.69
CA ALA A 162 -11.60 2.43 8.79
C ALA A 162 -12.81 1.58 9.19
N GLU A 163 -13.26 1.65 10.46
CA GLU A 163 -14.50 0.97 10.90
C GLU A 163 -15.75 1.46 10.14
N ASN A 164 -15.74 2.72 9.68
CA ASN A 164 -16.89 3.35 9.04
C ASN A 164 -16.58 3.97 7.66
N HIS A 165 -15.33 4.02 7.27
CA HIS A 165 -14.87 4.66 6.04
C HIS A 165 -13.93 3.73 5.27
N THR A 166 -13.85 3.92 3.97
CA THR A 166 -12.75 3.39 3.17
C THR A 166 -11.58 4.34 3.30
N VAL A 167 -10.42 3.86 3.70
CA VAL A 167 -9.24 4.69 3.88
C VAL A 167 -8.19 4.36 2.84
N ILE A 168 -7.66 5.38 2.20
CA ILE A 168 -6.51 5.27 1.30
C ILE A 168 -5.40 6.12 1.89
N LEU A 169 -4.23 5.54 2.14
CA LEU A 169 -3.09 6.29 2.62
C LEU A 169 -1.85 6.05 1.77
N SER A 170 -1.03 7.09 1.59
CA SER A 170 0.31 6.95 1.02
C SER A 170 1.34 6.86 2.11
N SER A 171 2.38 6.07 1.88
CA SER A 171 3.61 6.12 2.66
C SER A 171 4.78 5.60 1.82
N HIS A 172 5.98 6.08 2.14
CA HIS A 172 7.23 5.51 1.67
C HIS A 172 7.84 4.55 2.70
N ILE A 173 7.20 4.41 3.86
CA ILE A 173 7.64 3.57 4.99
C ILE A 173 6.78 2.32 5.03
N LEU A 174 7.39 1.19 4.72
CA LEU A 174 6.68 -0.08 4.61
C LEU A 174 6.10 -0.56 5.94
N THR A 175 6.81 -0.36 7.06
CA THR A 175 6.32 -0.75 8.39
C THR A 175 5.03 -0.02 8.78
N GLU A 176 4.82 1.22 8.32
CA GLU A 176 3.56 1.93 8.54
C GLU A 176 2.41 1.28 7.77
N ILE A 177 2.65 0.96 6.49
CA ILE A 177 1.67 0.29 5.62
C ILE A 177 1.30 -1.08 6.19
N ARG A 178 2.31 -1.87 6.59
CA ARG A 178 2.13 -3.21 7.15
C ARG A 178 1.22 -3.24 8.38
N GLU A 179 1.33 -2.23 9.23
CA GLU A 179 0.57 -2.19 10.48
C GLU A 179 -0.86 -1.69 10.34
N VAL A 180 -1.21 -1.02 9.24
CA VAL A 180 -2.51 -0.34 9.12
C VAL A 180 -3.33 -0.84 7.94
N CYS A 181 -2.68 -1.26 6.83
CA CYS A 181 -3.35 -1.52 5.57
C CYS A 181 -3.74 -3.00 5.40
N ASP A 182 -4.92 -3.24 4.83
CA ASP A 182 -5.42 -4.55 4.44
C ASP A 182 -4.95 -4.93 3.03
N TYR A 183 -4.80 -3.92 2.15
CA TYR A 183 -4.45 -4.08 0.75
C TYR A 183 -3.41 -3.06 0.34
N ILE A 184 -2.42 -3.46 -0.43
CA ILE A 184 -1.28 -2.62 -0.80
C ILE A 184 -1.19 -2.48 -2.31
N LEU A 185 -0.99 -1.25 -2.77
CA LEU A 185 -0.67 -0.89 -4.14
C LEU A 185 0.77 -0.37 -4.16
N ILE A 186 1.66 -1.06 -4.84
CA ILE A 186 3.07 -0.67 -4.97
C ILE A 186 3.25 0.12 -6.25
N ILE A 187 3.68 1.38 -6.11
CA ILE A 187 3.92 2.28 -7.25
C ILE A 187 5.42 2.55 -7.38
N SER A 188 5.94 2.43 -8.60
CA SER A 188 7.31 2.77 -8.95
C SER A 188 7.36 3.44 -10.31
N LYS A 189 8.10 4.56 -10.44
CA LYS A 189 8.27 5.31 -11.69
C LYS A 189 6.94 5.63 -12.42
N GLY A 190 5.89 5.89 -11.65
CA GLY A 190 4.56 6.20 -12.17
C GLY A 190 3.72 5.00 -12.60
N LYS A 191 4.20 3.77 -12.42
CA LYS A 191 3.49 2.53 -12.77
C LYS A 191 3.07 1.75 -11.53
N LEU A 192 1.94 1.06 -11.60
CA LEU A 192 1.52 0.08 -10.61
C LEU A 192 2.31 -1.20 -10.83
N VAL A 193 3.16 -1.55 -9.86
CA VAL A 193 4.09 -2.70 -9.95
C VAL A 193 3.45 -3.96 -9.39
N ALA A 194 2.72 -3.82 -8.28
CA ALA A 194 1.99 -4.92 -7.65
C ALA A 194 0.80 -4.37 -6.87
N GLN A 195 -0.23 -5.19 -6.72
CA GLN A 195 -1.38 -4.88 -5.88
C GLN A 195 -1.95 -6.19 -5.32
N ASP A 196 -1.94 -6.34 -4.00
CA ASP A 196 -2.57 -7.48 -3.33
C ASP A 196 -2.63 -7.22 -1.80
N THR A 197 -3.20 -8.18 -1.06
CA THR A 197 -3.07 -8.22 0.40
C THR A 197 -1.61 -8.40 0.80
N LEU A 198 -1.28 -7.96 2.01
CA LEU A 198 0.07 -8.11 2.56
C LEU A 198 0.56 -9.57 2.49
N GLU A 199 -0.29 -10.53 2.93
CA GLU A 199 0.04 -11.96 2.91
C GLU A 199 0.36 -12.48 1.51
N ASN A 200 -0.40 -12.06 0.50
CA ASN A 200 -0.19 -12.50 -0.87
C ASN A 200 1.10 -11.91 -1.45
N LEU A 201 1.36 -10.62 -1.20
CA LEU A 201 2.60 -9.99 -1.60
C LEU A 201 3.81 -10.68 -0.96
N GLU A 202 3.73 -11.02 0.32
CA GLU A 202 4.76 -11.80 1.01
C GLU A 202 4.98 -13.17 0.35
N LYS A 203 3.92 -13.88 0.00
CA LYS A 203 4.01 -15.17 -0.70
C LYS A 203 4.57 -15.06 -2.12
N MET A 204 4.19 -14.01 -2.87
CA MET A 204 4.67 -13.78 -4.25
C MET A 204 6.18 -13.54 -4.31
N ILE A 205 6.73 -12.89 -3.30
CA ILE A 205 8.15 -12.50 -3.27
C ILE A 205 9.06 -13.64 -2.79
N GLY A 206 8.50 -14.77 -2.39
CA GLY A 206 9.28 -15.96 -1.99
C GLY A 206 9.97 -15.79 -0.63
N PHE A 207 9.29 -15.18 0.33
CA PHE A 207 9.80 -14.84 1.67
C PHE A 207 10.30 -16.02 2.50
N HIS A 208 9.95 -17.26 2.13
CA HIS A 208 10.24 -18.43 2.94
C HIS A 208 11.30 -19.38 2.36
N ASP A 209 11.96 -18.97 1.26
CA ASP A 209 12.78 -19.90 0.49
C ASP A 209 14.28 -19.76 0.78
N VAL A 210 14.70 -18.93 1.72
CA VAL A 210 16.11 -18.71 2.04
C VAL A 210 16.40 -19.08 3.49
N ILE A 211 17.40 -19.94 3.69
CA ILE A 211 17.99 -20.24 4.99
C ILE A 211 19.42 -19.72 4.99
N GLU A 212 19.80 -18.99 6.03
CA GLU A 212 21.16 -18.49 6.23
C GLU A 212 21.84 -19.27 7.33
N LEU A 213 23.08 -19.64 7.08
CA LEU A 213 23.92 -20.29 8.07
C LEU A 213 25.35 -19.80 8.03
N GLU A 214 25.99 -19.82 9.18
CA GLU A 214 27.42 -19.61 9.34
C GLU A 214 28.06 -20.88 9.93
N THR A 215 29.16 -21.34 9.33
CA THR A 215 29.77 -22.61 9.69
C THR A 215 31.31 -22.57 9.60
N SER A 216 31.94 -23.47 10.33
CA SER A 216 33.39 -23.74 10.23
C SER A 216 33.73 -24.70 9.08
N ALA A 217 32.77 -25.26 8.36
CA ALA A 217 32.97 -26.20 7.28
C ALA A 217 33.59 -25.53 6.05
N SER A 218 34.37 -26.26 5.28
CA SER A 218 34.91 -25.82 4.00
C SER A 218 33.80 -25.82 2.92
N GLU A 219 34.04 -25.13 1.81
CA GLU A 219 33.08 -25.09 0.69
C GLU A 219 32.73 -26.50 0.17
N GLU A 220 33.74 -27.38 0.05
CA GLU A 220 33.52 -28.77 -0.40
C GLU A 220 32.66 -29.57 0.60
N GLU A 221 32.90 -29.39 1.89
CA GLU A 221 32.10 -30.02 2.93
C GLU A 221 30.65 -29.51 2.96
N ILE A 222 30.46 -28.21 2.80
CA ILE A 222 29.16 -27.58 2.72
C ILE A 222 28.36 -28.13 1.53
N HIS A 223 28.98 -28.19 0.33
CA HIS A 223 28.34 -28.78 -0.85
C HIS A 223 27.93 -30.24 -0.62
N ARG A 224 28.78 -31.03 0.02
CA ARG A 224 28.50 -32.44 0.34
C ARG A 224 27.36 -32.59 1.34
N ILE A 225 27.35 -31.78 2.38
CA ILE A 225 26.32 -31.83 3.45
C ILE A 225 24.96 -31.36 2.92
N LEU A 226 24.91 -30.17 2.35
CA LEU A 226 23.67 -29.56 1.88
C LEU A 226 23.10 -30.26 0.65
N GLY A 227 23.94 -30.85 -0.21
CA GLY A 227 23.51 -31.62 -1.38
C GLY A 227 22.77 -32.93 -1.06
N ARG A 228 22.81 -33.40 0.19
CA ARG A 228 22.07 -34.56 0.67
C ARG A 228 20.69 -34.23 1.20
N ILE A 229 20.39 -32.95 1.41
CA ILE A 229 19.15 -32.52 2.08
C ILE A 229 18.06 -32.31 1.02
N PRO A 230 16.96 -33.05 1.08
CA PRO A 230 15.84 -32.85 0.19
C PRO A 230 15.28 -31.42 0.34
N GLY A 231 15.04 -30.77 -0.80
CA GLY A 231 14.50 -29.40 -0.78
C GLY A 231 15.53 -28.27 -0.90
N VAL A 232 16.83 -28.56 -0.79
CA VAL A 232 17.90 -27.57 -1.12
C VAL A 232 18.06 -27.53 -2.64
N CYS A 233 17.82 -26.35 -3.25
CA CYS A 233 17.88 -26.20 -4.72
C CYS A 233 19.02 -25.31 -5.20
N ALA A 234 19.50 -24.40 -4.40
CA ALA A 234 20.63 -23.55 -4.71
C ALA A 234 21.32 -23.09 -3.44
N MET A 235 22.61 -22.81 -3.54
CA MET A 235 23.37 -22.23 -2.43
C MET A 235 24.34 -21.18 -2.96
N GLN A 236 24.51 -20.11 -2.17
CA GLN A 236 25.51 -19.06 -2.39
C GLN A 236 26.39 -18.99 -1.16
N MET A 237 27.70 -18.99 -1.35
CA MET A 237 28.67 -18.98 -0.27
C MET A 237 29.52 -17.72 -0.32
N ARG A 238 29.86 -17.20 0.86
CA ARG A 238 30.84 -16.11 1.04
C ARG A 238 31.73 -16.44 2.22
N VAL A 239 33.02 -16.48 1.99
CA VAL A 239 34.00 -16.67 3.06
C VAL A 239 34.10 -15.39 3.90
N LYS A 240 33.85 -15.51 5.20
CA LYS A 240 33.81 -14.42 6.17
C LYS A 240 35.00 -14.61 7.17
N GLY A 241 36.25 -14.41 6.72
CA GLY A 241 37.46 -14.64 7.52
C GLY A 241 38.05 -16.07 7.41
N GLU A 242 39.12 -16.36 8.18
CA GLU A 242 39.88 -17.60 8.02
C GLU A 242 39.18 -18.90 8.44
N LYS A 243 38.09 -18.84 9.19
CA LYS A 243 37.40 -20.04 9.74
C LYS A 243 35.86 -19.93 9.75
N CYS A 244 35.28 -19.04 8.94
CA CYS A 244 33.86 -18.87 8.93
C CYS A 244 33.34 -18.68 7.50
N THR A 245 32.47 -19.60 7.05
CA THR A 245 31.80 -19.52 5.77
C THR A 245 30.35 -19.18 6.01
N TYR A 246 29.86 -18.08 5.39
CA TYR A 246 28.47 -17.70 5.34
C TYR A 246 27.83 -18.34 4.11
N VAL A 247 26.69 -18.96 4.29
CA VAL A 247 25.95 -19.65 3.24
C VAL A 247 24.51 -19.21 3.23
N GLN A 248 24.02 -18.84 2.07
CA GLN A 248 22.60 -18.69 1.79
C GLN A 248 22.12 -19.91 1.01
N VAL A 249 21.14 -20.61 1.55
CA VAL A 249 20.55 -21.82 0.99
C VAL A 249 19.14 -21.51 0.50
N LYS A 250 18.90 -21.73 -0.78
CA LYS A 250 17.54 -21.61 -1.36
C LYS A 250 16.84 -22.95 -1.28
N VAL A 251 15.64 -22.97 -0.74
CA VAL A 251 14.83 -24.17 -0.49
C VAL A 251 13.63 -24.22 -1.42
N THR A 252 13.40 -25.39 -2.04
CA THR A 252 12.17 -25.67 -2.80
C THR A 252 11.20 -26.46 -1.94
N GLY A 253 9.94 -26.13 -1.96
CA GLY A 253 8.89 -26.88 -1.29
C GLY A 253 7.63 -26.05 -1.09
N ASP A 254 6.62 -26.67 -0.53
CA ASP A 254 5.35 -26.03 -0.23
C ASP A 254 5.59 -24.79 0.64
N LYS A 255 5.10 -23.64 0.21
CA LYS A 255 5.36 -22.28 0.73
C LYS A 255 4.89 -22.07 2.19
N SER A 256 5.00 -23.09 3.04
CA SER A 256 4.63 -23.02 4.45
C SER A 256 5.87 -22.85 5.33
N SER A 257 5.77 -22.04 6.36
CA SER A 257 6.80 -21.88 7.41
C SER A 257 7.20 -23.20 8.07
N GLN A 258 6.36 -24.23 8.00
CA GLN A 258 6.64 -25.58 8.49
C GLN A 258 7.72 -26.31 7.66
N ASN A 259 7.78 -26.06 6.34
CA ASN A 259 8.79 -26.70 5.49
C ASN A 259 10.20 -26.16 5.81
N ASN A 260 10.31 -24.85 5.98
CA ASN A 260 11.60 -24.22 6.38
C ASN A 260 12.07 -24.70 7.76
N ARG A 261 11.17 -24.97 8.66
CA ARG A 261 11.52 -25.52 9.98
C ARG A 261 12.10 -26.93 9.86
N LYS A 262 11.48 -27.80 9.06
CA LYS A 262 11.98 -29.16 8.82
C LYS A 262 13.35 -29.15 8.13
N VAL A 263 13.52 -28.34 7.09
CA VAL A 263 14.80 -28.25 6.40
C VAL A 263 15.89 -27.71 7.33
N ARG A 264 15.61 -26.74 8.20
CA ARG A 264 16.57 -26.28 9.21
C ARG A 264 16.94 -27.37 10.21
N GLU A 265 16.00 -28.15 10.66
CA GLU A 265 16.24 -29.31 11.52
C GLU A 265 17.15 -30.35 10.82
N GLU A 266 16.93 -30.63 9.55
CA GLU A 266 17.74 -31.53 8.75
C GLU A 266 19.16 -30.97 8.54
N ILE A 267 19.29 -29.68 8.22
CA ILE A 267 20.58 -28.99 8.12
C ILE A 267 21.36 -29.16 9.44
N PHE A 268 20.72 -28.84 10.57
CA PHE A 268 21.36 -28.97 11.88
C PHE A 268 21.84 -30.40 12.15
N CYS A 269 20.99 -31.40 11.89
CA CYS A 269 21.32 -32.81 12.10
C CYS A 269 22.49 -33.28 11.22
N GLU A 270 22.51 -32.90 9.94
CA GLU A 270 23.59 -33.31 9.01
C GLU A 270 24.94 -32.67 9.39
N PHE A 271 24.95 -31.39 9.75
CA PHE A 271 26.17 -30.74 10.24
C PHE A 271 26.69 -31.36 11.56
N ALA A 272 25.77 -31.73 12.46
CA ALA A 272 26.10 -32.41 13.70
C ALA A 272 26.69 -33.80 13.45
N LYS A 273 26.16 -34.59 12.51
CA LYS A 273 26.72 -35.93 12.13
C LYS A 273 28.13 -35.81 11.59
N GLU A 274 28.42 -34.80 10.79
CA GLU A 274 29.75 -34.52 10.23
C GLU A 274 30.67 -33.78 11.23
N LYS A 275 30.24 -33.55 12.47
CA LYS A 275 30.96 -32.85 13.56
C LYS A 275 31.46 -31.46 13.13
N LYS A 276 30.63 -30.77 12.32
CA LYS A 276 30.94 -29.38 11.88
C LYS A 276 30.14 -28.38 12.70
N THR A 277 30.78 -27.33 13.12
CA THR A 277 30.17 -26.31 13.95
C THR A 277 29.28 -25.38 13.09
N LEU A 278 28.05 -25.21 13.51
CA LEU A 278 27.19 -24.12 13.03
C LEU A 278 27.26 -22.98 14.05
N TYR A 279 27.69 -21.79 13.59
CA TYR A 279 27.74 -20.59 14.42
C TYR A 279 26.36 -19.89 14.44
N SER A 280 25.65 -19.94 13.31
CA SER A 280 24.26 -19.49 13.20
C SER A 280 23.49 -20.35 12.20
N LEU A 281 22.17 -20.44 12.40
CA LEU A 281 21.23 -21.06 11.47
C LEU A 281 19.89 -20.34 11.61
N SER A 282 19.57 -19.50 10.65
CA SER A 282 18.36 -18.68 10.63
C SER A 282 17.64 -18.79 9.29
N ALA A 283 16.33 -18.60 9.31
CA ALA A 283 15.61 -18.23 8.12
C ALA A 283 15.32 -16.74 8.28
N PRO A 284 16.08 -15.85 7.65
CA PRO A 284 15.75 -14.45 7.71
C PRO A 284 14.35 -14.29 7.15
N GLU A 285 13.51 -13.63 7.91
CA GLU A 285 12.32 -13.04 7.29
C GLU A 285 12.90 -12.02 6.30
N THR A 286 12.94 -12.37 5.01
CA THR A 286 13.29 -11.40 3.97
C THR A 286 12.39 -10.22 4.21
N SER A 287 12.94 -9.06 4.51
CA SER A 287 12.09 -7.95 4.87
C SER A 287 11.27 -7.54 3.65
N LEU A 288 10.02 -7.14 3.87
CA LEU A 288 9.21 -6.53 2.80
C LEU A 288 9.97 -5.37 2.14
N GLU A 289 10.93 -4.74 2.87
CA GLU A 289 11.84 -3.73 2.34
C GLU A 289 12.74 -4.28 1.24
N GLU A 290 13.35 -5.44 1.43
CA GLU A 290 14.17 -6.07 0.38
C GLU A 290 13.33 -6.48 -0.81
N ALA A 291 12.13 -6.95 -0.56
CA ALA A 291 11.15 -7.27 -1.57
C ALA A 291 10.71 -6.05 -2.36
N PHE A 292 10.35 -5.00 -1.66
CA PHE A 292 10.03 -3.71 -2.23
C PHE A 292 11.20 -3.17 -3.07
N MET A 293 12.43 -3.27 -2.56
CA MET A 293 13.63 -2.88 -3.31
C MET A 293 13.82 -3.72 -4.57
N LYS A 294 13.62 -5.04 -4.51
CA LYS A 294 13.68 -5.93 -5.69
C LYS A 294 12.59 -5.59 -6.71
N LEU A 295 11.36 -5.38 -6.27
CA LEU A 295 10.24 -5.01 -7.13
C LEU A 295 10.44 -3.64 -7.79
N THR A 296 11.06 -2.69 -7.10
CA THR A 296 11.30 -1.34 -7.64
C THR A 296 12.58 -1.21 -8.47
N GLN A 297 13.53 -2.16 -8.35
CA GLN A 297 14.80 -2.17 -9.09
C GLN A 297 14.79 -3.04 -10.35
N ASN A 298 13.92 -4.05 -10.43
CA ASN A 298 13.92 -5.00 -11.54
C ASN A 298 12.91 -4.64 -12.63
N ASP A 299 13.40 -4.26 -13.81
CA ASP A 299 12.61 -4.12 -15.05
C ASP A 299 12.07 -5.49 -15.59
N ASN A 300 12.36 -6.61 -14.91
CA ASN A 300 11.96 -7.97 -15.30
C ASN A 300 10.53 -8.39 -14.86
N ILE A 301 9.77 -7.50 -14.25
CA ILE A 301 8.44 -7.81 -13.70
C ILE A 301 7.39 -7.98 -14.80
N GLU A 302 7.60 -7.40 -15.98
CA GLU A 302 6.70 -7.62 -17.13
C GLU A 302 6.51 -9.10 -17.50
N ARG A 303 7.53 -9.94 -17.26
CA ARG A 303 7.42 -11.40 -17.48
C ARG A 303 6.56 -12.11 -16.44
N ASN A 304 6.57 -11.70 -15.19
CA ASN A 304 5.82 -12.37 -14.12
C ASN A 304 4.34 -11.98 -14.14
N MET A 305 4.00 -10.74 -14.50
CA MET A 305 2.59 -10.32 -14.65
C MET A 305 1.89 -11.03 -15.82
N GLN A 306 2.57 -11.29 -16.92
CA GLN A 306 2.01 -12.07 -18.04
C GLN A 306 1.73 -13.53 -17.68
N ILE A 307 2.50 -14.11 -16.76
CA ILE A 307 2.27 -15.48 -16.27
C ILE A 307 1.04 -15.53 -15.35
N GLU A 308 0.79 -14.50 -14.51
CA GLU A 308 -0.40 -14.47 -13.65
C GLU A 308 -1.69 -14.16 -14.41
N GLU A 309 -1.67 -13.28 -15.40
CA GLU A 309 -2.85 -13.09 -16.28
C GLU A 309 -3.26 -14.38 -16.98
N SER A 310 -2.30 -15.22 -17.35
CA SER A 310 -2.58 -16.54 -17.93
C SER A 310 -3.17 -17.50 -16.89
N LEU A 311 -2.71 -17.47 -15.63
CA LEU A 311 -3.20 -18.32 -14.55
C LEU A 311 -4.57 -17.89 -14.02
N VAL A 312 -4.88 -16.60 -14.02
CA VAL A 312 -6.21 -16.07 -13.65
C VAL A 312 -7.25 -16.41 -14.73
N LYS A 313 -6.88 -16.33 -16.01
CA LYS A 313 -7.75 -16.78 -17.13
C LYS A 313 -8.03 -18.27 -17.05
N ASP A 314 -7.05 -19.10 -16.72
CA ASP A 314 -7.25 -20.56 -16.55
C ASP A 314 -8.10 -20.93 -15.33
N ARG A 315 -8.10 -20.13 -14.25
CA ARG A 315 -8.99 -20.32 -13.09
C ARG A 315 -10.44 -19.91 -13.37
N GLN A 316 -10.67 -18.85 -14.11
CA GLN A 316 -12.02 -18.42 -14.51
C GLN A 316 -12.70 -19.38 -15.49
N VAL A 317 -11.92 -20.11 -16.28
CA VAL A 317 -12.45 -21.16 -17.19
C VAL A 317 -12.81 -22.44 -16.42
N LYS A 318 -12.19 -22.72 -15.26
CA LYS A 318 -12.49 -23.91 -14.44
C LYS A 318 -13.64 -23.73 -13.45
N ASP A 319 -13.96 -22.51 -13.05
CA ASP A 319 -15.05 -22.21 -12.09
C ASP A 319 -16.30 -21.61 -12.75
N GLY A 320 -16.77 -22.20 -13.84
CA GLY A 320 -18.01 -21.83 -14.55
C GLY A 320 -19.27 -21.82 -13.67
N ARG A 321 -19.34 -20.99 -12.65
CA ARG A 321 -20.55 -20.61 -11.91
C ARG A 321 -20.68 -19.10 -11.79
N VAL A 322 -21.46 -18.54 -12.68
CA VAL A 322 -22.02 -17.20 -12.56
C VAL A 322 -22.90 -17.18 -11.31
N LYS A 323 -22.51 -16.44 -10.30
CA LYS A 323 -23.41 -16.04 -9.21
C LYS A 323 -24.05 -14.71 -9.62
N GLU A 324 -25.34 -14.77 -9.88
CA GLU A 324 -26.19 -13.58 -10.02
C GLU A 324 -26.08 -12.74 -8.75
N SER A 325 -25.66 -11.49 -8.92
CA SER A 325 -25.61 -10.49 -7.86
C SER A 325 -27.01 -10.02 -7.49
N ARG A 326 -27.32 -10.03 -6.19
CA ARG A 326 -28.56 -9.46 -5.63
C ARG A 326 -28.52 -7.92 -5.79
N PRO A 327 -29.64 -7.29 -6.18
CA PRO A 327 -29.72 -5.83 -6.27
C PRO A 327 -29.78 -5.23 -4.85
N GLY A 328 -28.79 -4.45 -4.46
CA GLY A 328 -28.82 -3.71 -3.18
C GLY A 328 -27.48 -3.30 -2.58
N GLU A 329 -26.35 -3.76 -3.06
CA GLU A 329 -25.05 -3.33 -2.52
C GLU A 329 -24.58 -2.05 -3.23
N LYS A 330 -24.42 -0.97 -2.45
CA LYS A 330 -23.80 0.27 -2.91
C LYS A 330 -22.31 0.02 -3.17
N GLN A 331 -21.91 0.04 -4.43
CA GLN A 331 -20.51 -0.02 -4.81
C GLN A 331 -19.91 1.39 -4.72
N ILE A 332 -18.98 1.59 -3.80
CA ILE A 332 -18.08 2.73 -3.79
C ILE A 332 -16.80 2.25 -4.48
N GLY A 333 -16.54 2.71 -5.69
CA GLY A 333 -15.38 2.30 -6.47
C GLY A 333 -14.65 3.50 -7.08
N VAL A 334 -13.33 3.44 -7.11
CA VAL A 334 -12.49 4.27 -7.98
C VAL A 334 -12.08 3.36 -9.14
N GLU A 335 -12.64 3.61 -10.31
CA GLU A 335 -12.27 2.93 -11.55
C GLU A 335 -11.45 3.85 -12.43
N THR A 336 -10.33 3.33 -12.95
CA THR A 336 -9.58 3.98 -14.02
C THR A 336 -9.67 3.08 -15.27
N ARG A 337 -10.33 3.57 -16.34
CA ARG A 337 -10.48 2.80 -17.58
C ARG A 337 -9.49 3.24 -18.65
N LYS A 338 -8.96 2.26 -19.41
CA LYS A 338 -8.15 2.52 -20.61
C LYS A 338 -9.06 3.08 -21.72
N CYS A 339 -8.72 4.26 -22.26
CA CYS A 339 -9.25 4.70 -23.54
C CYS A 339 -8.43 4.06 -24.68
N GLU A 340 -9.02 3.14 -25.39
CA GLU A 340 -8.47 2.69 -26.67
C GLU A 340 -8.71 3.77 -27.75
N MET A 341 -7.62 4.27 -28.34
CA MET A 341 -7.71 5.16 -29.49
C MET A 341 -8.12 4.34 -30.73
N ASN A 342 -9.36 4.52 -31.18
CA ASN A 342 -9.72 4.18 -32.54
C ASN A 342 -9.04 5.17 -33.50
N THR A 343 -7.97 4.74 -34.14
CA THR A 343 -7.41 5.41 -35.31
C THR A 343 -8.28 5.06 -36.53
N GLU A 344 -9.38 5.75 -36.69
CA GLU A 344 -10.04 5.79 -38.02
C GLU A 344 -9.30 6.80 -38.90
N GLY A 345 -8.74 6.25 -39.97
CA GLY A 345 -8.05 6.99 -41.01
C GLY A 345 -8.99 7.97 -41.74
N GLY A 346 -8.73 9.24 -41.58
CA GLY A 346 -9.31 10.28 -42.44
C GLY A 346 -8.69 10.17 -43.82
N LYS A 347 -9.49 9.78 -44.82
CA LYS A 347 -9.18 10.01 -46.22
C LYS A 347 -9.31 11.50 -46.50
N GLU A 348 -8.24 12.07 -47.01
CA GLU A 348 -8.26 13.34 -47.71
C GLU A 348 -9.14 13.23 -48.96
N ASP A 349 -10.18 14.02 -49.07
CA ASP A 349 -10.81 14.39 -50.32
C ASP A 349 -10.44 15.80 -50.69
N GLU A 350 -9.58 15.95 -51.68
CA GLU A 350 -9.38 17.15 -52.44
C GLU A 350 -10.63 17.39 -53.30
N GLY A 351 -11.14 18.62 -53.32
CA GLY A 351 -12.10 19.03 -54.36
C GLY A 351 -12.76 20.37 -54.09
N GLY A 352 -12.14 21.44 -54.52
CA GLY A 352 -12.60 22.48 -55.46
C GLY A 352 -13.88 23.24 -55.14
N LEU A 353 -13.66 24.48 -55.00
CA LEU A 353 -14.34 25.77 -55.35
C LEU A 353 -14.49 26.71 -54.18
#